data_a6410fb6e018b0528b7c07297f56118f
#
_entry.id   a6410fb6e018b0528b7c07297f56118f
#
_cell.length_a   1.000
_cell.length_b   1.000
_cell.length_c   1.000
_cell.angle_alpha   90.00
_cell.angle_beta   90.00
_cell.angle_gamma   90.00
#
_symmetry.space_group_name_H-M   'P 1'
#
loop_
_entity.id
_entity.type
_entity.pdbx_description
1 polymer ?
#
loop_
_entity_poly.entity_id
_entity_poly.type
_entity_poly.pdbx_seq_one_letter_code
_entity_poly.pdbx_strand_id
1 'polypeptide(L)' 'MEIEDLEPRKKLVEKRNLDPMSIDELRAYIDELKAEIARVEADIARKQGHRAAADAFFKKAD' A
#
# COMPACT_ATOMS: atom_id res chain seq x y z
N MET A 1 -12.89 20.83 3.53
CA MET A 1 -12.06 20.45 3.81
C MET A 1 -12.05 19.18 4.21
N GLU A 2 -12.85 18.67 4.74
CA GLU A 2 -12.80 17.45 5.14
C GLU A 2 -12.91 16.55 4.04
N ILE A 3 -13.41 16.95 2.99
CA ILE A 3 -13.44 16.15 1.88
C ILE A 3 -12.11 15.77 1.54
N GLU A 4 -11.21 16.62 1.79
CA GLU A 4 -9.91 16.33 1.50
C GLU A 4 -9.46 15.22 2.28
N ASP A 5 -10.04 14.99 3.37
CA ASP A 5 -9.62 13.89 4.15
C ASP A 5 -9.84 12.64 3.41
N LEU A 6 -10.80 12.59 2.57
CA LEU A 6 -11.04 11.42 1.82
C LEU A 6 -10.12 11.36 0.68
N GLU A 7 -9.75 12.50 0.18
CA GLU A 7 -8.89 12.52 -0.94
C GLU A 7 -7.49 12.18 -0.64
N PRO A 8 -7.00 12.39 0.53
CA PRO A 8 -5.60 12.13 0.79
C PRO A 8 -5.14 10.80 0.30
N ARG A 9 -5.99 9.82 0.29
CA ARG A 9 -5.58 8.57 -0.15
C ARG A 9 -5.12 8.60 -1.54
N LYS A 10 -5.70 9.37 -2.36
CA LYS A 10 -5.32 9.45 -3.72
C LYS A 10 -4.03 10.16 -3.90
N LYS A 11 -3.65 10.93 -2.90
CA LYS A 11 -2.44 11.66 -3.03
C LYS A 11 -1.29 10.99 -2.41
N LEU A 12 -1.47 9.80 -1.90
CA LEU A 12 -0.38 9.13 -1.25
C LEU A 12 0.78 8.84 -2.16
N VAL A 13 0.54 8.73 -3.41
CA VAL A 13 1.65 8.47 -4.30
C VAL A 13 2.00 9.75 -5.00
N GLU A 14 3.07 10.37 -4.55
CA GLU A 14 3.54 11.57 -5.18
C GLU A 14 4.63 11.21 -6.11
N LYS A 15 4.52 11.62 -7.33
CA LYS A 15 5.53 11.27 -8.29
C LYS A 15 6.67 12.23 -8.19
N ARG A 16 7.84 11.71 -7.96
CA ARG A 16 9.01 12.53 -7.87
C ARG A 16 9.45 12.93 -9.25
N ASN A 17 10.10 14.05 -9.33
CA ASN A 17 10.69 14.47 -10.57
C ASN A 17 11.98 13.66 -10.72
N LEU A 18 12.03 12.82 -11.71
CA LEU A 18 13.15 11.93 -11.91
C LEU A 18 14.32 12.57 -12.65
N ASP A 19 14.06 13.64 -13.34
CA ASP A 19 15.09 14.27 -14.14
C ASP A 19 16.38 14.61 -13.42
N PRO A 20 16.35 15.20 -12.25
CA PRO A 20 17.60 15.54 -11.58
C PRO A 20 18.23 14.38 -10.84
N MET A 21 17.65 13.21 -10.87
CA MET A 21 18.17 12.10 -10.08
C MET A 21 19.23 11.32 -10.85
N SER A 22 20.28 10.96 -10.17
CA SER A 22 21.31 10.14 -10.76
C SER A 22 20.84 8.70 -10.85
N ILE A 23 21.56 7.87 -11.54
CA ILE A 23 21.21 6.47 -11.67
C ILE A 23 21.17 5.81 -10.30
N ASP A 24 22.14 6.12 -9.45
CA ASP A 24 22.15 5.53 -8.12
C ASP A 24 20.97 5.98 -7.31
N GLU A 25 20.60 7.24 -7.45
CA GLU A 25 19.44 7.74 -6.75
C GLU A 25 18.18 7.10 -7.27
N LEU A 26 18.10 6.88 -8.56
CA LEU A 26 16.95 6.22 -9.13
C LEU A 26 16.83 4.79 -8.63
N ARG A 27 17.94 4.11 -8.50
CA ARG A 27 17.90 2.75 -7.99
C ARG A 27 17.49 2.70 -6.54
N ALA A 28 17.98 3.66 -5.77
CA ALA A 28 17.58 3.73 -4.37
C ALA A 28 16.08 4.00 -4.28
N TYR A 29 15.58 4.82 -5.18
CA TYR A 29 14.16 5.14 -5.19
C TYR A 29 13.36 3.88 -5.52
N ILE A 30 13.85 3.07 -6.45
CA ILE A 30 13.18 1.83 -6.77
C ILE A 30 13.12 0.94 -5.54
N ASP A 31 14.18 0.89 -4.77
CA ASP A 31 14.18 0.07 -3.57
C ASP A 31 13.15 0.57 -2.57
N GLU A 32 13.00 1.88 -2.46
CA GLU A 32 11.98 2.43 -1.57
C GLU A 32 10.60 2.04 -2.04
N LEU A 33 10.39 2.08 -3.36
CA LEU A 33 9.09 1.72 -3.89
C LEU A 33 8.79 0.25 -3.66
N LYS A 34 9.81 -0.60 -3.79
CA LYS A 34 9.60 -2.02 -3.57
C LYS A 34 9.28 -2.29 -2.11
N ALA A 35 9.92 -1.58 -1.20
CA ALA A 35 9.64 -1.75 0.21
C ALA A 35 8.22 -1.31 0.51
N GLU A 36 7.77 -0.25 -0.15
CA GLU A 36 6.43 0.23 0.07
C GLU A 36 5.40 -0.75 -0.47
N ILE A 37 5.70 -1.34 -1.64
CA ILE A 37 4.80 -2.34 -2.20
C ILE A 37 4.68 -3.51 -1.24
N ALA A 38 5.80 -3.97 -0.71
CA ALA A 38 5.78 -5.09 0.22
C ALA A 38 4.96 -4.76 1.46
N ARG A 39 5.09 -3.54 1.95
CA ARG A 39 4.36 -3.14 3.14
C ARG A 39 2.85 -3.14 2.88
N VAL A 40 2.46 -2.63 1.72
CA VAL A 40 1.06 -2.57 1.36
C VAL A 40 0.50 -3.97 1.14
N GLU A 41 1.29 -4.83 0.50
CA GLU A 41 0.85 -6.18 0.27
C GLU A 41 0.69 -6.94 1.57
N ALA A 42 1.56 -6.67 2.52
CA ALA A 42 1.44 -7.32 3.82
C ALA A 42 0.16 -6.87 4.52
N ASP A 43 -0.19 -5.62 4.35
CA ASP A 43 -1.41 -5.12 4.97
C ASP A 43 -2.63 -5.73 4.31
N ILE A 44 -2.59 -5.89 3.00
CA ILE A 44 -3.69 -6.51 2.29
C ILE A 44 -3.85 -7.95 2.76
N ALA A 45 -2.73 -8.67 2.88
CA ALA A 45 -2.79 -10.05 3.31
C ALA A 45 -3.36 -10.15 4.72
N ARG A 46 -2.99 -9.23 5.58
CA ARG A 46 -3.49 -9.24 6.93
C ARG A 46 -5.01 -9.03 6.95
N LYS A 47 -5.48 -8.10 6.15
CA LYS A 47 -6.91 -7.83 6.10
C LYS A 47 -7.67 -8.97 5.44
N GLN A 48 -7.09 -9.59 4.45
CA GLN A 48 -7.72 -10.73 3.82
C GLN A 48 -7.75 -11.92 4.75
N GLY A 49 -6.72 -12.06 5.57
CA GLY A 49 -6.69 -13.12 6.56
C GLY A 49 -7.82 -12.98 7.55
N HIS A 50 -8.05 -11.75 8.01
CA HIS A 50 -9.11 -11.52 8.96
C HIS A 50 -10.46 -11.85 8.33
N ARG A 51 -10.61 -11.47 7.06
CA ARG A 51 -11.85 -11.71 6.38
C ARG A 51 -12.06 -13.18 6.17
N ALA A 52 -11.04 -13.89 5.77
CA ALA A 52 -11.14 -15.32 5.55
C ALA A 52 -11.46 -16.04 6.84
N ALA A 53 -10.88 -15.59 7.94
CA ALA A 53 -11.14 -16.22 9.22
C ALA A 53 -12.60 -16.01 9.62
N ALA A 54 -13.11 -14.82 9.36
CA ALA A 54 -14.49 -14.54 9.71
C ALA A 54 -15.43 -15.37 8.86
N ASP A 55 -15.12 -15.51 7.59
CA ASP A 55 -15.95 -16.30 6.71
C ASP A 55 -15.94 -17.75 7.13
N ALA A 56 -14.80 -18.26 7.50
CA ALA A 56 -14.69 -19.64 7.92
C ALA A 56 -15.49 -19.85 9.19
N PHE A 57 -15.44 -18.85 10.07
CA PHE A 57 -16.17 -18.98 11.30
C PHE A 57 -17.66 -19.01 11.04
N PHE A 58 -18.13 -18.18 10.14
CA PHE A 58 -19.54 -18.17 9.83
C PHE A 58 -19.96 -19.48 9.18
N LYS A 59 -19.14 -20.00 8.31
CA LYS A 59 -19.48 -21.25 7.69
C LYS A 59 -19.54 -22.35 8.67
N LYS A 60 -18.67 -22.35 9.65
CA LYS A 60 -18.70 -23.37 10.62
C LYS A 60 -19.92 -23.27 11.46
N ALA A 61 -20.42 -22.12 11.69
CA ALA A 61 -21.56 -21.93 12.52
C ALA A 61 -22.81 -22.52 11.91
N ASP A 62 -22.78 -22.70 10.62
CA ASP A 62 -23.91 -23.33 10.00
C ASP A 62 -23.93 -24.79 10.27
#